data_e2c63450efda0f134404ce1c7d24deee
#
_entry.id   e2c63450efda0f134404ce1c7d24deee
#
_cell.length_a   1.000
_cell.length_b   1.000
_cell.length_c   1.000
_cell.angle_alpha   90.00
_cell.angle_beta   90.00
_cell.angle_gamma   90.00
#
_symmetry.space_group_name_H-M   'P 1'
#
loop_
_entity.id
_entity.type
_entity.pdbx_description
1 polymer ?
#
loop_
_entity_poly.entity_id
_entity_poly.type
_entity_poly.pdbx_seq_one_letter_code
_entity_poly.pdbx_strand_id
1 'polypeptide(L)'
;MDGNGRWANERGLPRIEGHRRGADAVKRALKAAQENGVKIITLYAFSVENWNRPKDEVDALMQLLDRFLKDQLTELVKRKIRLRVVGRYQELPEHIRERLSHVEAATAKFTDYTLALALNYGARTEVVDAARAIAQAAQAGKINPDELDYEQFAQHLYTKDLPDPDLVIRTSGEARLSNFLLLQAAYAEIYFTPVLWPDFDEKQFKLALTDYAARERRYGQTAEQLQG
;
A
#
# COMPACT_ATOMS: atom_id res chain seq x y z
N MET A 1 -7.07 2.42 2.71
CA MET A 1 -8.32 1.60 2.81
C MET A 1 -8.96 1.86 4.17
N ASP A 2 -9.59 3.00 4.34
CA ASP A 2 -10.17 3.43 5.62
C ASP A 2 -11.71 3.42 5.57
N GLY A 3 -12.37 3.26 6.74
CA GLY A 3 -13.82 3.28 6.84
C GLY A 3 -14.51 1.92 6.98
N ASN A 4 -13.79 0.79 6.97
CA ASN A 4 -14.39 -0.55 7.07
C ASN A 4 -15.28 -0.70 8.32
N GLY A 5 -14.77 -0.30 9.49
CA GLY A 5 -15.53 -0.38 10.75
C GLY A 5 -16.74 0.56 10.77
N ARG A 6 -16.59 1.79 10.24
CA ARG A 6 -17.70 2.76 10.14
C ARG A 6 -18.80 2.23 9.23
N TRP A 7 -18.43 1.70 8.08
CA TRP A 7 -19.36 1.09 7.14
C TRP A 7 -20.23 0.00 7.77
N ALA A 8 -19.63 -0.87 8.58
CA ALA A 8 -20.35 -1.91 9.31
C ALA A 8 -21.26 -1.31 10.38
N ASN A 9 -20.76 -0.37 11.20
CA ASN A 9 -21.52 0.26 12.27
C ASN A 9 -22.76 1.00 11.76
N GLU A 10 -22.65 1.75 10.64
CA GLU A 10 -23.78 2.45 10.00
C GLU A 10 -24.89 1.49 9.54
N ARG A 11 -24.57 0.20 9.38
CA ARG A 11 -25.49 -0.86 8.94
C ARG A 11 -25.90 -1.82 10.07
N GLY A 12 -25.50 -1.53 11.31
CA GLY A 12 -25.76 -2.41 12.45
C GLY A 12 -25.03 -3.76 12.37
N LEU A 13 -23.94 -3.83 11.61
CA LEU A 13 -23.18 -5.07 11.39
C LEU A 13 -21.91 -5.10 12.27
N PRO A 14 -21.42 -6.30 12.61
CA PRO A 14 -20.13 -6.46 13.25
C PRO A 14 -19.00 -5.88 12.39
N ARG A 15 -17.98 -5.27 13.01
CA ARG A 15 -16.84 -4.61 12.33
C ARG A 15 -16.15 -5.50 11.29
N ILE A 16 -16.09 -6.80 11.55
CA ILE A 16 -15.48 -7.79 10.64
C ILE A 16 -16.18 -7.88 9.28
N GLU A 17 -17.50 -7.63 9.23
CA GLU A 17 -18.22 -7.59 7.95
C GLU A 17 -17.76 -6.42 7.07
N GLY A 18 -17.46 -5.26 7.68
CA GLY A 18 -16.87 -4.15 6.96
C GLY A 18 -15.50 -4.51 6.35
N HIS A 19 -14.65 -5.21 7.10
CA HIS A 19 -13.36 -5.69 6.59
C HIS A 19 -13.54 -6.74 5.48
N ARG A 20 -14.53 -7.64 5.60
CA ARG A 20 -14.85 -8.62 4.55
C ARG A 20 -15.28 -7.92 3.26
N ARG A 21 -16.17 -6.93 3.36
CA ARG A 21 -16.57 -6.10 2.21
C ARG A 21 -15.41 -5.26 1.66
N GLY A 22 -14.51 -4.82 2.55
CA GLY A 22 -13.26 -4.14 2.15
C GLY A 22 -12.35 -5.03 1.31
N ALA A 23 -12.30 -6.34 1.55
CA ALA A 23 -11.57 -7.29 0.70
C ALA A 23 -12.19 -7.40 -0.71
N ASP A 24 -13.51 -7.29 -0.85
CA ASP A 24 -14.15 -7.22 -2.18
C ASP A 24 -13.86 -5.89 -2.89
N ALA A 25 -13.70 -4.78 -2.15
CA ALA A 25 -13.28 -3.50 -2.71
C ALA A 25 -11.86 -3.55 -3.29
N VAL A 26 -10.96 -4.37 -2.72
CA VAL A 26 -9.63 -4.61 -3.30
C VAL A 26 -9.75 -5.17 -4.72
N LYS A 27 -10.63 -6.14 -4.95
CA LYS A 27 -10.84 -6.74 -6.29
C LYS A 27 -11.31 -5.71 -7.31
N ARG A 28 -12.26 -4.84 -6.90
CA ARG A 28 -12.76 -3.76 -7.75
C ARG A 28 -11.67 -2.73 -8.06
N ALA A 29 -10.87 -2.35 -7.05
CA ALA A 29 -9.77 -1.41 -7.24
C ALA A 29 -8.69 -1.98 -8.18
N LEU A 30 -8.32 -3.26 -8.06
CA LEU A 30 -7.38 -3.92 -8.96
C LEU A 30 -7.89 -3.96 -10.39
N LYS A 31 -9.17 -4.28 -10.58
CA LYS A 31 -9.80 -4.28 -11.90
C LYS A 31 -9.77 -2.86 -12.50
N ALA A 32 -10.22 -1.86 -11.73
CA ALA A 32 -10.23 -0.46 -12.16
C ALA A 32 -8.82 0.05 -12.50
N ALA A 33 -7.80 -0.32 -11.70
CA ALA A 33 -6.41 0.02 -11.96
C ALA A 33 -5.95 -0.50 -13.34
N GLN A 34 -6.16 -1.79 -13.63
CA GLN A 34 -5.80 -2.38 -14.91
C GLN A 34 -6.53 -1.74 -16.09
N GLU A 35 -7.84 -1.53 -15.99
CA GLU A 35 -8.68 -0.92 -17.03
C GLU A 35 -8.31 0.54 -17.34
N ASN A 36 -7.68 1.23 -16.38
CA ASN A 36 -7.21 2.61 -16.55
C ASN A 36 -5.68 2.71 -16.70
N GLY A 37 -4.98 1.62 -16.96
CA GLY A 37 -3.54 1.60 -17.23
C GLY A 37 -2.64 1.87 -16.03
N VAL A 38 -3.18 1.83 -14.80
CA VAL A 38 -2.39 1.96 -13.56
C VAL A 38 -1.60 0.69 -13.33
N LYS A 39 -0.27 0.80 -13.38
CA LYS A 39 0.64 -0.36 -13.32
C LYS A 39 0.85 -0.89 -11.92
N ILE A 40 0.85 -0.01 -10.92
CA ILE A 40 1.16 -0.37 -9.53
C ILE A 40 0.08 0.21 -8.63
N ILE A 41 -0.47 -0.62 -7.77
CA ILE A 41 -1.37 -0.20 -6.69
C ILE A 41 -0.82 -0.70 -5.36
N THR A 42 -0.61 0.23 -4.43
CA THR A 42 -0.18 -0.11 -3.07
C THR A 42 -1.36 0.03 -2.11
N LEU A 43 -1.67 -1.02 -1.38
CA LEU A 43 -2.78 -1.06 -0.44
C LEU A 43 -2.28 -1.14 1.00
N TYR A 44 -2.73 -0.21 1.85
CA TYR A 44 -2.42 -0.21 3.28
C TYR A 44 -3.34 -1.18 4.01
N ALA A 45 -2.95 -2.45 4.06
CA ALA A 45 -3.81 -3.51 4.56
C ALA A 45 -3.72 -3.70 6.09
N PHE A 46 -2.51 -3.53 6.68
CA PHE A 46 -2.32 -3.65 8.12
C PHE A 46 -1.14 -2.78 8.57
N SER A 47 -1.41 -1.79 9.42
CA SER A 47 -0.37 -0.90 9.95
C SER A 47 0.24 -1.43 11.26
N VAL A 48 1.44 -0.95 11.61
CA VAL A 48 2.08 -1.28 12.91
C VAL A 48 1.20 -0.87 14.10
N GLU A 49 0.41 0.19 13.97
CA GLU A 49 -0.50 0.66 15.02
C GLU A 49 -1.71 -0.28 15.21
N ASN A 50 -2.04 -1.11 14.22
CA ASN A 50 -3.18 -2.04 14.31
C ASN A 50 -2.96 -3.17 15.33
N TRP A 51 -1.72 -3.45 15.73
CA TRP A 51 -1.44 -4.38 16.82
C TRP A 51 -2.00 -3.91 18.18
N ASN A 52 -2.26 -2.61 18.34
CA ASN A 52 -2.87 -2.06 19.55
C ASN A 52 -4.39 -2.27 19.64
N ARG A 53 -5.01 -2.89 18.62
CA ARG A 53 -6.43 -3.25 18.63
C ARG A 53 -6.69 -4.44 19.55
N PRO A 54 -7.96 -4.65 19.97
CA PRO A 54 -8.33 -5.87 20.69
C PRO A 54 -7.84 -7.12 19.97
N LYS A 55 -7.34 -8.08 20.74
CA LYS A 55 -6.72 -9.30 20.20
C LYS A 55 -7.66 -10.05 19.24
N ASP A 56 -8.94 -10.15 19.58
CA ASP A 56 -9.94 -10.83 18.75
C ASP A 56 -10.12 -10.14 17.38
N GLU A 57 -10.02 -8.79 17.32
CA GLU A 57 -10.07 -8.04 16.07
C GLU A 57 -8.80 -8.34 15.23
N VAL A 58 -7.63 -8.34 15.86
CA VAL A 58 -6.36 -8.66 15.18
C VAL A 58 -6.38 -10.08 14.62
N ASP A 59 -6.79 -11.05 15.43
CA ASP A 59 -6.88 -12.46 15.02
C ASP A 59 -7.86 -12.64 13.84
N ALA A 60 -9.01 -11.95 13.88
CA ALA A 60 -9.97 -11.96 12.80
C ALA A 60 -9.43 -11.32 11.50
N LEU A 61 -8.63 -10.25 11.62
CA LEU A 61 -7.97 -9.61 10.47
C LEU A 61 -6.91 -10.53 9.86
N MET A 62 -6.13 -11.26 10.65
CA MET A 62 -5.15 -12.25 10.15
C MET A 62 -5.85 -13.40 9.43
N GLN A 63 -6.95 -13.93 9.97
CA GLN A 63 -7.76 -14.95 9.30
C GLN A 63 -8.35 -14.44 7.97
N LEU A 64 -8.80 -13.19 7.93
CA LEU A 64 -9.31 -12.57 6.70
C LEU A 64 -8.20 -12.41 5.66
N LEU A 65 -6.99 -12.03 6.08
CA LEU A 65 -5.82 -11.92 5.21
C LEU A 65 -5.44 -13.28 4.63
N ASP A 66 -5.38 -14.35 5.44
CA ASP A 66 -5.08 -15.70 4.95
C ASP A 66 -6.09 -16.15 3.89
N ARG A 67 -7.39 -15.97 4.18
CA ARG A 67 -8.46 -16.27 3.23
C ARG A 67 -8.34 -15.47 1.94
N PHE A 68 -8.10 -14.15 2.07
CA PHE A 68 -7.93 -13.27 0.91
C PHE A 68 -6.78 -13.77 0.03
N LEU A 69 -5.61 -14.05 0.60
CA LEU A 69 -4.44 -14.51 -0.16
C LEU A 69 -4.72 -15.84 -0.86
N LYS A 70 -5.39 -16.77 -0.19
CA LYS A 70 -5.80 -18.06 -0.77
C LYS A 70 -6.74 -17.87 -1.95
N ASP A 71 -7.79 -17.07 -1.77
CA ASP A 71 -8.83 -16.87 -2.77
C ASP A 71 -8.34 -16.04 -3.96
N GLN A 72 -7.38 -15.11 -3.73
CA GLN A 72 -6.89 -14.22 -4.78
C GLN A 72 -5.77 -14.81 -5.64
N LEU A 73 -5.07 -15.85 -5.23
CA LEU A 73 -3.96 -16.40 -5.99
C LEU A 73 -4.36 -16.71 -7.44
N THR A 74 -5.46 -17.41 -7.64
CA THR A 74 -5.96 -17.79 -8.99
C THR A 74 -6.25 -16.56 -9.84
N GLU A 75 -6.87 -15.52 -9.25
CA GLU A 75 -7.21 -14.29 -9.96
C GLU A 75 -5.96 -13.45 -10.29
N LEU A 76 -4.99 -13.35 -9.36
CA LEU A 76 -3.72 -12.67 -9.60
C LEU A 76 -2.95 -13.34 -10.75
N VAL A 77 -2.88 -14.67 -10.77
CA VAL A 77 -2.23 -15.42 -11.86
C VAL A 77 -2.95 -15.22 -13.18
N LYS A 78 -4.28 -15.33 -13.20
CA LYS A 78 -5.12 -15.13 -14.39
C LYS A 78 -4.94 -13.73 -14.99
N ARG A 79 -4.88 -12.71 -14.13
CA ARG A 79 -4.72 -11.30 -14.52
C ARG A 79 -3.26 -10.88 -14.71
N LYS A 80 -2.30 -11.77 -14.50
CA LYS A 80 -0.86 -11.50 -14.58
C LYS A 80 -0.43 -10.34 -13.66
N ILE A 81 -0.94 -10.33 -12.43
CA ILE A 81 -0.61 -9.35 -11.41
C ILE A 81 0.44 -9.95 -10.48
N ARG A 82 1.58 -9.28 -10.32
CA ARG A 82 2.61 -9.61 -9.33
C ARG A 82 2.18 -9.15 -7.95
N LEU A 83 2.30 -10.02 -6.95
CA LEU A 83 2.20 -9.61 -5.54
C LEU A 83 3.58 -9.16 -5.05
N ARG A 84 3.62 -8.03 -4.33
CA ARG A 84 4.75 -7.58 -3.51
C ARG A 84 4.27 -7.27 -2.11
N VAL A 85 5.04 -7.66 -1.11
CA VAL A 85 4.72 -7.34 0.28
C VAL A 85 5.74 -6.33 0.79
N VAL A 86 5.27 -5.26 1.41
CA VAL A 86 6.10 -4.21 2.02
C VAL A 86 5.78 -4.06 3.51
N GLY A 87 6.79 -3.85 4.33
CA GLY A 87 6.67 -3.74 5.79
C GLY A 87 7.38 -4.90 6.52
N ARG A 88 7.22 -4.94 7.84
CA ARG A 88 7.79 -5.99 8.70
C ARG A 88 6.93 -7.27 8.69
N TYR A 89 6.62 -7.79 7.50
CA TYR A 89 5.76 -8.97 7.36
C TYR A 89 6.39 -10.24 7.95
N GLN A 90 7.71 -10.27 8.18
CA GLN A 90 8.39 -11.36 8.89
C GLN A 90 7.92 -11.53 10.35
N GLU A 91 7.35 -10.49 10.96
CA GLU A 91 6.79 -10.53 12.31
C GLU A 91 5.33 -11.04 12.35
N LEU A 92 4.71 -11.29 11.19
CA LEU A 92 3.38 -11.86 11.10
C LEU A 92 3.39 -13.36 11.47
N PRO A 93 2.22 -13.93 11.84
CA PRO A 93 2.10 -15.36 12.13
C PRO A 93 2.66 -16.24 11.00
N GLU A 94 3.27 -17.34 11.33
CA GLU A 94 4.00 -18.22 10.40
C GLU A 94 3.15 -18.63 9.19
N HIS A 95 1.93 -19.10 9.43
CA HIS A 95 1.01 -19.49 8.35
C HIS A 95 0.71 -18.35 7.36
N ILE A 96 0.71 -17.08 7.82
CA ILE A 96 0.56 -15.91 6.95
C ILE A 96 1.83 -15.69 6.14
N ARG A 97 3.01 -15.79 6.77
CA ARG A 97 4.30 -15.65 6.07
C ARG A 97 4.48 -16.69 4.97
N GLU A 98 4.15 -17.93 5.26
CA GLU A 98 4.18 -19.02 4.27
C GLU A 98 3.22 -18.76 3.10
N ARG A 99 2.01 -18.30 3.41
CA ARG A 99 1.01 -17.95 2.39
C ARG A 99 1.49 -16.80 1.51
N LEU A 100 2.04 -15.74 2.10
CA LEU A 100 2.60 -14.60 1.37
C LEU A 100 3.74 -15.05 0.45
N SER A 101 4.70 -15.80 0.98
CA SER A 101 5.83 -16.35 0.21
C SER A 101 5.35 -17.19 -0.98
N HIS A 102 4.35 -18.04 -0.76
CA HIS A 102 3.76 -18.86 -1.83
C HIS A 102 3.15 -18.01 -2.94
N VAL A 103 2.35 -16.99 -2.58
CA VAL A 103 1.69 -16.12 -3.58
C VAL A 103 2.71 -15.23 -4.29
N GLU A 104 3.70 -14.66 -3.58
CA GLU A 104 4.78 -13.88 -4.18
C GLU A 104 5.57 -14.74 -5.20
N ALA A 105 5.97 -15.96 -4.83
CA ALA A 105 6.68 -16.87 -5.72
C ALA A 105 5.87 -17.24 -6.97
N ALA A 106 4.59 -17.56 -6.79
CA ALA A 106 3.71 -17.93 -7.91
C ALA A 106 3.45 -16.78 -8.89
N THR A 107 3.56 -15.53 -8.45
CA THR A 107 3.30 -14.33 -9.24
C THR A 107 4.58 -13.56 -9.65
N ALA A 108 5.75 -13.96 -9.18
CA ALA A 108 7.03 -13.27 -9.39
C ALA A 108 7.39 -13.03 -10.87
N LYS A 109 6.94 -13.92 -11.75
CA LYS A 109 7.18 -13.85 -13.21
C LYS A 109 6.43 -12.74 -13.93
N PHE A 110 5.43 -12.12 -13.29
CA PHE A 110 4.63 -11.06 -13.90
C PHE A 110 5.27 -9.69 -13.67
N THR A 111 5.27 -8.86 -14.70
CA THR A 111 5.96 -7.55 -14.71
C THR A 111 5.05 -6.38 -15.04
N ASP A 112 3.89 -6.63 -15.67
CA ASP A 112 3.03 -5.58 -16.22
C ASP A 112 2.24 -4.84 -15.15
N TYR A 113 1.75 -5.59 -14.14
CA TYR A 113 0.94 -5.05 -13.05
C TYR A 113 1.41 -5.58 -11.70
N THR A 114 1.44 -4.70 -10.70
CA THR A 114 1.87 -5.05 -9.34
C THR A 114 0.83 -4.63 -8.32
N LEU A 115 0.45 -5.56 -7.47
CA LEU A 115 -0.23 -5.30 -6.20
C LEU A 115 0.81 -5.30 -5.08
N ALA A 116 1.08 -4.14 -4.50
CA ALA A 116 1.87 -4.03 -3.29
C ALA A 116 0.96 -4.04 -2.05
N LEU A 117 1.16 -4.99 -1.14
CA LEU A 117 0.44 -5.03 0.14
C LEU A 117 1.33 -4.52 1.25
N ALA A 118 0.97 -3.39 1.85
CA ALA A 118 1.62 -2.88 3.04
C ALA A 118 1.04 -3.60 4.27
N LEU A 119 1.86 -4.48 4.86
CA LEU A 119 1.51 -5.35 5.99
C LEU A 119 2.51 -5.15 7.12
N ASN A 120 1.98 -4.95 8.34
CA ASN A 120 2.79 -4.55 9.49
C ASN A 120 3.72 -3.39 9.12
N TYR A 121 3.14 -2.44 8.38
CA TYR A 121 3.85 -1.31 7.79
C TYR A 121 3.63 -0.04 8.62
N GLY A 122 4.67 0.79 8.67
CA GLY A 122 4.63 2.17 9.15
C GLY A 122 5.87 2.89 8.63
N ALA A 123 5.70 4.06 8.00
CA ALA A 123 6.81 4.79 7.37
C ALA A 123 7.90 5.19 8.38
N ARG A 124 7.52 5.55 9.61
CA ARG A 124 8.50 5.84 10.68
C ARG A 124 9.33 4.59 11.03
N THR A 125 8.69 3.41 11.06
CA THR A 125 9.37 2.14 11.31
C THR A 125 10.30 1.79 10.15
N GLU A 126 9.85 1.97 8.93
CA GLU A 126 10.63 1.76 7.71
C GLU A 126 11.91 2.62 7.71
N VAL A 127 11.79 3.92 8.03
CA VAL A 127 12.95 4.84 8.12
C VAL A 127 13.95 4.38 9.17
N VAL A 128 13.47 3.96 10.35
CA VAL A 128 14.36 3.45 11.41
C VAL A 128 15.07 2.17 10.97
N ASP A 129 14.38 1.27 10.28
CA ASP A 129 14.99 0.02 9.81
C ASP A 129 16.00 0.28 8.68
N ALA A 130 15.69 1.20 7.75
CA ALA A 130 16.64 1.64 6.71
C ALA A 130 17.88 2.28 7.34
N ALA A 131 17.72 3.20 8.28
CA ALA A 131 18.83 3.84 8.99
C ALA A 131 19.70 2.81 9.73
N ARG A 132 19.09 1.82 10.38
CA ARG A 132 19.82 0.73 11.06
C ARG A 132 20.63 -0.12 10.06
N ALA A 133 20.02 -0.47 8.93
CA ALA A 133 20.69 -1.24 7.88
C ALA A 133 21.89 -0.48 7.29
N ILE A 134 21.74 0.83 7.04
CA ILE A 134 22.81 1.70 6.55
C ILE A 134 23.94 1.81 7.60
N ALA A 135 23.61 2.03 8.88
CA ALA A 135 24.61 2.11 9.94
C ALA A 135 25.43 0.81 10.06
N GLN A 136 24.77 -0.35 9.94
CA GLN A 136 25.45 -1.66 9.93
C GLN A 136 26.34 -1.84 8.69
N ALA A 137 25.87 -1.39 7.52
CA ALA A 137 26.62 -1.45 6.27
C ALA A 137 27.85 -0.52 6.31
N ALA A 138 27.71 0.68 6.88
CA ALA A 138 28.81 1.62 7.08
C ALA A 138 29.85 1.05 8.08
N GLN A 139 29.41 0.47 9.19
CA GLN A 139 30.31 -0.18 10.13
C GLN A 139 31.08 -1.36 9.50
N ALA A 140 30.45 -2.05 8.54
CA ALA A 140 31.10 -3.13 7.78
C ALA A 140 31.95 -2.62 6.59
N GLY A 141 32.11 -1.31 6.40
CA GLY A 141 32.88 -0.71 5.31
C GLY A 141 32.24 -0.84 3.91
N LYS A 142 30.94 -1.15 3.85
CA LYS A 142 30.21 -1.35 2.58
C LYS A 142 29.58 -0.08 2.04
N ILE A 143 29.35 0.92 2.89
CA ILE A 143 28.81 2.23 2.54
C ILE A 143 29.70 3.30 3.18
N ASN A 144 30.06 4.33 2.39
CA ASN A 144 30.69 5.53 2.91
C ASN A 144 29.56 6.51 3.36
N PRO A 145 29.42 6.85 4.65
CA PRO A 145 28.37 7.76 5.12
C PRO A 145 28.42 9.15 4.50
N ASP A 146 29.62 9.64 4.11
CA ASP A 146 29.79 10.97 3.53
C ASP A 146 29.30 11.05 2.07
N GLU A 147 29.08 9.89 1.42
CA GLU A 147 28.57 9.77 0.04
C GLU A 147 27.10 9.36 -0.02
N LEU A 148 26.44 9.19 1.16
CA LEU A 148 25.07 8.73 1.23
C LEU A 148 24.11 9.80 0.70
N ASP A 149 23.45 9.51 -0.42
CA ASP A 149 22.35 10.29 -0.99
C ASP A 149 20.98 9.62 -0.80
N TYR A 150 19.91 10.25 -1.34
CA TYR A 150 18.55 9.70 -1.20
C TYR A 150 18.36 8.41 -1.99
N GLU A 151 18.95 8.30 -3.18
CA GLU A 151 18.87 7.11 -4.03
C GLU A 151 19.48 5.90 -3.32
N GLN A 152 20.63 6.08 -2.70
CA GLN A 152 21.29 5.03 -1.88
C GLN A 152 20.47 4.71 -0.64
N PHE A 153 19.92 5.71 0.05
CA PHE A 153 19.04 5.51 1.19
C PHE A 153 17.79 4.71 0.81
N ALA A 154 17.16 5.05 -0.34
CA ALA A 154 15.95 4.40 -0.83
C ALA A 154 16.14 2.89 -1.11
N GLN A 155 17.37 2.44 -1.43
CA GLN A 155 17.68 1.01 -1.59
C GLN A 155 17.54 0.21 -0.28
N HIS A 156 17.43 0.87 0.86
CA HIS A 156 17.20 0.25 2.17
C HIS A 156 15.74 0.33 2.63
N LEU A 157 14.86 1.02 1.88
CA LEU A 157 13.44 1.04 2.16
C LEU A 157 12.76 -0.29 1.78
N TYR A 158 11.61 -0.57 2.36
CA TYR A 158 10.82 -1.77 2.01
C TYR A 158 10.30 -1.70 0.57
N THR A 159 10.20 -0.48 0.02
CA THR A 159 9.70 -0.17 -1.32
C THR A 159 10.79 -0.04 -2.38
N LYS A 160 12.04 -0.38 -2.08
CA LYS A 160 13.21 -0.21 -2.97
C LYS A 160 13.04 -0.70 -4.41
N ASP A 161 12.17 -1.69 -4.63
CA ASP A 161 11.88 -2.28 -5.95
C ASP A 161 10.61 -1.68 -6.61
N LEU A 162 10.04 -0.63 -6.01
CA LEU A 162 8.82 0.04 -6.47
C LEU A 162 9.12 1.53 -6.71
N PRO A 163 8.55 2.14 -7.74
CA PRO A 163 8.60 3.60 -7.88
C PRO A 163 7.77 4.28 -6.81
N ASP A 164 8.08 5.54 -6.55
CA ASP A 164 7.26 6.39 -5.71
C ASP A 164 5.84 6.56 -6.29
N PRO A 165 4.81 6.66 -5.46
CA PRO A 165 3.44 6.80 -5.94
C PRO A 165 3.20 8.20 -6.53
N ASP A 166 2.49 8.24 -7.66
CA ASP A 166 2.03 9.49 -8.25
C ASP A 166 0.79 10.04 -7.55
N LEU A 167 -0.06 9.15 -7.01
CA LEU A 167 -1.33 9.49 -6.39
C LEU A 167 -1.57 8.67 -5.12
N VAL A 168 -1.89 9.35 -4.03
CA VAL A 168 -2.39 8.74 -2.79
C VAL A 168 -3.89 9.00 -2.67
N ILE A 169 -4.69 7.94 -2.61
CA ILE A 169 -6.14 8.02 -2.40
C ILE A 169 -6.44 7.62 -0.96
N ARG A 170 -7.10 8.50 -0.20
CA ARG A 170 -7.61 8.16 1.13
C ARG A 170 -9.12 8.25 1.19
N THR A 171 -9.73 7.15 1.61
CA THR A 171 -11.18 7.01 1.78
C THR A 171 -11.64 7.49 3.16
N SER A 172 -12.97 7.63 3.35
CA SER A 172 -13.65 7.90 4.60
C SER A 172 -13.58 9.33 5.14
N GLY A 173 -13.25 10.32 4.29
CA GLY A 173 -13.24 11.74 4.66
C GLY A 173 -12.08 12.16 5.58
N GLU A 174 -11.09 11.29 5.77
CA GLU A 174 -9.93 11.56 6.63
C GLU A 174 -8.81 12.21 5.81
N ALA A 175 -8.35 13.39 6.24
CA ALA A 175 -7.34 14.20 5.54
C ALA A 175 -5.96 14.09 6.22
N ARG A 176 -5.38 12.89 6.27
CA ARG A 176 -4.05 12.61 6.84
C ARG A 176 -3.46 11.33 6.23
N LEU A 177 -2.13 11.19 6.21
CA LEU A 177 -1.43 10.01 5.66
C LEU A 177 -1.35 8.84 6.65
N SER A 178 -1.44 9.09 7.95
CA SER A 178 -1.41 8.07 9.02
C SER A 178 -0.24 7.11 8.90
N ASN A 179 0.97 7.66 8.81
CA ASN A 179 2.21 6.88 8.77
C ASN A 179 2.33 5.96 7.52
N PHE A 180 1.67 6.33 6.41
CA PHE A 180 1.69 5.58 5.15
C PHE A 180 2.58 6.26 4.12
N LEU A 181 3.63 5.58 3.64
CA LEU A 181 4.52 5.97 2.55
C LEU A 181 5.00 7.43 2.63
N LEU A 182 5.41 7.92 3.82
CA LEU A 182 5.70 9.35 4.04
C LEU A 182 6.81 9.89 3.14
N LEU A 183 7.89 9.13 2.95
CA LEU A 183 9.00 9.52 2.08
C LEU A 183 8.62 9.37 0.61
N GLN A 184 8.06 8.24 0.26
CA GLN A 184 7.68 7.91 -1.11
C GLN A 184 6.56 8.83 -1.63
N ALA A 185 5.68 9.31 -0.75
CA ALA A 185 4.58 10.22 -1.12
C ALA A 185 4.97 11.71 -1.08
N ALA A 186 6.27 12.04 -0.96
CA ALA A 186 6.74 13.43 -0.84
C ALA A 186 6.29 14.32 -1.98
N TYR A 187 6.15 13.78 -3.19
CA TYR A 187 5.69 14.49 -4.38
C TYR A 187 4.40 13.89 -4.98
N ALA A 188 3.74 12.98 -4.25
CA ALA A 188 2.47 12.42 -4.68
C ALA A 188 1.33 13.44 -4.57
N GLU A 189 0.45 13.44 -5.55
CA GLU A 189 -0.84 14.09 -5.41
C GLU A 189 -1.71 13.34 -4.40
N ILE A 190 -2.51 14.06 -3.62
CA ILE A 190 -3.37 13.45 -2.60
C ILE A 190 -4.84 13.71 -2.94
N TYR A 191 -5.60 12.64 -2.99
CA TYR A 191 -7.05 12.68 -3.20
C TYR A 191 -7.79 12.13 -1.97
N PHE A 192 -8.58 12.98 -1.33
CA PHE A 192 -9.43 12.61 -0.21
C PHE A 192 -10.87 12.42 -0.68
N THR A 193 -11.51 11.30 -0.30
CA THR A 193 -12.91 11.06 -0.61
C THR A 193 -13.70 10.69 0.66
N PRO A 194 -14.93 11.18 0.84
CA PRO A 194 -15.79 10.79 1.96
C PRO A 194 -16.28 9.34 1.87
N VAL A 195 -16.17 8.72 0.70
CA VAL A 195 -16.62 7.35 0.47
C VAL A 195 -15.86 6.38 1.38
N LEU A 196 -16.58 5.50 2.07
CA LEU A 196 -15.99 4.45 2.88
C LEU A 196 -15.39 3.36 2.00
N TRP A 197 -14.25 2.77 2.41
CA TRP A 197 -13.54 1.79 1.58
C TRP A 197 -14.40 0.65 1.03
N PRO A 198 -15.33 0.02 1.78
CA PRO A 198 -16.21 -1.02 1.24
C PRO A 198 -17.08 -0.56 0.07
N ASP A 199 -17.40 0.73 -0.03
CA ASP A 199 -18.19 1.31 -1.11
C ASP A 199 -17.34 1.98 -2.20
N PHE A 200 -16.00 1.91 -2.07
CA PHE A 200 -15.07 2.43 -3.07
C PHE A 200 -15.05 1.48 -4.28
N ASP A 201 -15.67 1.91 -5.34
CA ASP A 201 -15.88 1.16 -6.58
C ASP A 201 -15.05 1.71 -7.76
N GLU A 202 -15.26 1.15 -8.95
CA GLU A 202 -14.60 1.54 -10.19
C GLU A 202 -14.91 3.00 -10.58
N LYS A 203 -16.12 3.48 -10.28
CA LYS A 203 -16.52 4.88 -10.53
C LYS A 203 -15.73 5.83 -9.62
N GLN A 204 -15.61 5.51 -8.33
CA GLN A 204 -14.83 6.30 -7.37
C GLN A 204 -13.34 6.31 -7.73
N PHE A 205 -12.80 5.17 -8.16
CA PHE A 205 -11.44 5.08 -8.65
C PHE A 205 -11.21 5.99 -9.85
N LYS A 206 -12.10 5.95 -10.83
CA LYS A 206 -12.03 6.80 -12.03
C LYS A 206 -12.16 8.29 -11.71
N LEU A 207 -13.00 8.67 -10.74
CA LEU A 207 -13.09 10.06 -10.27
C LEU A 207 -11.75 10.55 -9.69
N ALA A 208 -11.07 9.73 -8.90
CA ALA A 208 -9.74 10.07 -8.37
C ALA A 208 -8.70 10.24 -9.48
N LEU A 209 -8.73 9.39 -10.51
CA LEU A 209 -7.82 9.53 -11.67
C LEU A 209 -8.15 10.76 -12.52
N THR A 210 -9.43 11.11 -12.67
CA THR A 210 -9.83 12.32 -13.39
C THR A 210 -9.37 13.58 -12.66
N ASP A 211 -9.53 13.61 -11.34
CA ASP A 211 -9.02 14.71 -10.51
C ASP A 211 -7.48 14.82 -10.62
N TYR A 212 -6.78 13.70 -10.52
CA TYR A 212 -5.33 13.66 -10.71
C TYR A 212 -4.90 14.20 -12.09
N ALA A 213 -5.56 13.77 -13.16
CA ALA A 213 -5.23 14.16 -14.52
C ALA A 213 -5.48 15.66 -14.79
N ALA A 214 -6.35 16.31 -14.00
CA ALA A 214 -6.62 17.74 -14.10
C ALA A 214 -5.60 18.62 -13.35
N ARG A 215 -4.69 18.02 -12.57
CA ARG A 215 -3.69 18.75 -11.78
C ARG A 215 -2.41 18.98 -12.56
N GLU A 216 -1.80 20.15 -12.36
CA GLU A 216 -0.48 20.49 -12.89
C GLU A 216 0.61 20.14 -11.86
N ARG A 217 1.51 19.21 -12.20
CA ARG A 217 2.63 18.80 -11.32
C ARG A 217 3.84 19.65 -11.62
N ARG A 218 4.25 20.49 -10.67
CA ARG A 218 5.30 21.50 -10.88
C ARG A 218 6.68 21.11 -10.35
N TYR A 219 6.79 20.16 -9.45
CA TYR A 219 8.06 19.70 -8.85
C TYR A 219 8.98 20.86 -8.41
N GLY A 220 8.39 21.93 -7.84
CA GLY A 220 9.12 23.15 -7.43
C GLY A 220 9.41 24.14 -8.55
N GLN A 221 9.02 23.89 -9.80
CA GLN A 221 9.17 24.83 -10.93
C GLN A 221 8.04 25.86 -10.98
N THR A 222 8.33 27.03 -11.56
CA THR A 222 7.30 28.03 -11.86
C THR A 222 6.49 27.62 -13.11
N ALA A 223 5.28 28.20 -13.26
CA ALA A 223 4.45 27.95 -14.45
C ALA A 223 5.16 28.31 -15.76
N GLU A 224 6.02 29.34 -15.76
CA GLU A 224 6.81 29.78 -16.91
C GLU A 224 7.90 28.76 -17.30
N GLN A 225 8.51 28.08 -16.32
CA GLN A 225 9.54 27.06 -16.55
C GLN A 225 8.97 25.75 -17.14
N LEU A 226 7.67 25.49 -17.00
CA LEU A 226 6.99 24.31 -17.56
C LEU A 226 6.52 24.51 -19.01
N GLN A 227 6.58 25.73 -19.54
CA GLN A 227 6.13 26.06 -20.90
C GLN A 227 7.30 26.17 -21.91
N GLY A 228 8.53 25.98 -21.49
CA GLY A 228 9.74 25.97 -22.33
C GLY A 228 10.23 24.56 -22.55
#